data_2ef02ea07035a81f1caa698a418f0fdd
#
_entry.id   2ef02ea07035a81f1caa698a418f0fdd
#
_cell.length_a   1.000
_cell.length_b   1.000
_cell.length_c   1.000
_cell.angle_alpha   90.00
_cell.angle_beta   90.00
_cell.angle_gamma   90.00
#
_symmetry.space_group_name_H-M   'P 1'
#
loop_
_entity.id
_entity.type
_entity.pdbx_description
1 polymer ?
#
loop_
_entity_poly.entity_id
_entity_poly.type
_entity_poly.pdbx_seq_one_letter_code
_entity_poly.pdbx_strand_id
1 'polypeptide(L)'
;GRTLNKLEVIYDEIESLGAPQPAILPLQLSSASPRDYELLVDTLDKQFGRLDGILHNAGILGERTELANYPTDVWDDVMAVNLRAPFVLTQELLPLLAKSQHASVVFASSGVGRESRERWGAYSVSKIAIEAVSQLFAKENVHPNIRYNCINPGATRTAMRAKAYPNEDPKTLPTPDAIMPAYLYLMGDDSLHMNGQSIDAQD
;
A
#
# COMPACT_ATOMS: atom_id res chain seq x y z
N GLY A 1 -7.65 5.26 5.51
CA GLY A 1 -8.08 6.37 4.63
C GLY A 1 -8.37 7.62 5.41
N ARG A 2 -8.46 8.78 4.73
CA ARG A 2 -8.70 10.10 5.37
C ARG A 2 -10.09 10.69 5.12
N THR A 3 -10.82 10.19 4.14
CA THR A 3 -12.13 10.72 3.75
C THR A 3 -13.21 9.79 4.26
N LEU A 4 -13.86 10.17 5.37
CA LEU A 4 -14.81 9.33 6.09
C LEU A 4 -15.95 8.83 5.18
N ASN A 5 -16.63 9.71 4.45
CA ASN A 5 -17.73 9.32 3.55
C ASN A 5 -17.33 8.24 2.52
N LYS A 6 -16.07 8.25 2.03
CA LYS A 6 -15.60 7.21 1.10
C LYS A 6 -15.34 5.87 1.81
N LEU A 7 -14.96 5.92 3.07
CA LEU A 7 -14.77 4.71 3.88
C LEU A 7 -16.12 4.10 4.26
N GLU A 8 -17.10 4.94 4.59
CA GLU A 8 -18.48 4.50 4.90
C GLU A 8 -19.13 3.81 3.71
N VAL A 9 -18.97 4.31 2.49
CA VAL A 9 -19.49 3.65 1.28
C VAL A 9 -18.94 2.23 1.14
N ILE A 10 -17.63 2.04 1.34
CA ILE A 10 -17.01 0.71 1.26
C ILE A 10 -17.42 -0.16 2.45
N TYR A 11 -17.58 0.42 3.63
CA TYR A 11 -18.09 -0.27 4.81
C TYR A 11 -19.47 -0.87 4.54
N ASP A 12 -20.41 -0.05 4.05
CA ASP A 12 -21.78 -0.47 3.73
C ASP A 12 -21.81 -1.54 2.63
N GLU A 13 -20.94 -1.42 1.63
CA GLU A 13 -20.80 -2.42 0.57
C GLU A 13 -20.34 -3.77 1.13
N ILE A 14 -19.33 -3.79 2.00
CA ILE A 14 -18.84 -5.02 2.64
C ILE A 14 -19.93 -5.66 3.49
N GLU A 15 -20.68 -4.88 4.29
CA GLU A 15 -21.79 -5.39 5.09
C GLU A 15 -22.91 -5.96 4.20
N SER A 16 -23.24 -5.29 3.09
CA SER A 16 -24.29 -5.74 2.17
C SER A 16 -23.98 -7.08 1.51
N LEU A 17 -22.70 -7.44 1.38
CA LEU A 17 -22.21 -8.72 0.87
C LEU A 17 -22.26 -9.85 1.92
N GLY A 18 -22.67 -9.56 3.16
CA GLY A 18 -22.68 -10.52 4.26
C GLY A 18 -21.28 -10.93 4.74
N ALA A 19 -20.25 -10.14 4.42
CA ALA A 19 -18.89 -10.37 4.89
C ALA A 19 -18.75 -10.00 6.38
N PRO A 20 -17.65 -10.42 7.06
CA PRO A 20 -17.38 -9.99 8.43
C PRO A 20 -17.38 -8.47 8.56
N GLN A 21 -17.92 -7.98 9.68
CA GLN A 21 -18.07 -6.54 9.94
C GLN A 21 -16.72 -5.81 9.80
N PRO A 22 -16.62 -4.83 8.90
CA PRO A 22 -15.38 -4.05 8.75
C PRO A 22 -15.23 -3.01 9.87
N ALA A 23 -14.03 -2.43 10.01
CA ALA A 23 -13.78 -1.31 10.89
C ALA A 23 -13.21 -0.12 10.10
N ILE A 24 -13.62 1.09 10.46
CA ILE A 24 -13.11 2.33 9.86
C ILE A 24 -12.18 3.02 10.86
N LEU A 25 -10.92 3.21 10.46
CA LEU A 25 -9.93 3.99 11.21
C LEU A 25 -9.42 5.12 10.30
N PRO A 26 -9.98 6.34 10.39
CA PRO A 26 -9.49 7.49 9.65
C PRO A 26 -8.08 7.84 10.10
N LEU A 27 -7.14 7.91 9.16
CA LEU A 27 -5.74 8.25 9.43
C LEU A 27 -5.17 9.10 8.29
N GLN A 28 -4.60 10.26 8.65
CA GLN A 28 -3.91 11.17 7.74
C GLN A 28 -2.42 10.80 7.71
N LEU A 29 -2.00 9.99 6.74
CA LEU A 29 -0.65 9.42 6.72
C LEU A 29 0.48 10.45 6.54
N SER A 30 0.22 11.60 5.89
CA SER A 30 1.24 12.65 5.71
C SER A 30 1.60 13.37 7.03
N SER A 31 0.68 13.36 8.02
CA SER A 31 0.85 14.06 9.30
C SER A 31 0.67 13.15 10.51
N ALA A 32 0.60 11.83 10.31
CA ALA A 32 0.43 10.88 11.39
C ALA A 32 1.60 10.92 12.37
N SER A 33 1.29 11.14 13.64
CA SER A 33 2.23 11.12 14.75
C SER A 33 2.45 9.69 15.29
N PRO A 34 3.49 9.45 16.08
CA PRO A 34 3.66 8.17 16.77
C PRO A 34 2.41 7.75 17.56
N ARG A 35 1.75 8.72 18.20
CA ARG A 35 0.52 8.48 18.98
C ARG A 35 -0.64 7.95 18.13
N ASP A 36 -0.75 8.40 16.88
CA ASP A 36 -1.80 7.91 15.96
C ASP A 36 -1.56 6.45 15.58
N TYR A 37 -0.31 6.06 15.40
CA TYR A 37 0.07 4.66 15.13
C TYR A 37 -0.17 3.77 16.37
N GLU A 38 0.24 4.20 17.56
CA GLU A 38 -0.04 3.50 18.82
C GLU A 38 -1.54 3.26 19.00
N LEU A 39 -2.37 4.29 18.81
CA LEU A 39 -3.83 4.17 18.93
C LEU A 39 -4.42 3.17 17.92
N LEU A 40 -3.88 3.15 16.69
CA LEU A 40 -4.30 2.20 15.66
C LEU A 40 -3.96 0.76 16.11
N VAL A 41 -2.73 0.51 16.59
CA VAL A 41 -2.30 -0.81 17.07
C VAL A 41 -3.16 -1.27 18.24
N ASP A 42 -3.34 -0.40 19.25
CA ASP A 42 -4.18 -0.66 20.42
C ASP A 42 -5.63 -1.02 20.03
N THR A 43 -6.17 -0.31 19.03
CA THR A 43 -7.54 -0.56 18.55
C THR A 43 -7.62 -1.93 17.88
N LEU A 44 -6.67 -2.26 17.00
CA LEU A 44 -6.63 -3.55 16.31
C LEU A 44 -6.40 -4.72 17.27
N ASP A 45 -5.51 -4.54 18.26
CA ASP A 45 -5.27 -5.60 19.27
C ASP A 45 -6.52 -5.88 20.10
N LYS A 46 -7.20 -4.82 20.57
CA LYS A 46 -8.44 -4.95 21.35
C LYS A 46 -9.59 -5.58 20.58
N GLN A 47 -9.71 -5.26 19.29
CA GLN A 47 -10.83 -5.75 18.47
C GLN A 47 -10.59 -7.13 17.90
N PHE A 48 -9.37 -7.41 17.44
CA PHE A 48 -9.06 -8.62 16.68
C PHE A 48 -8.02 -9.52 17.32
N GLY A 49 -7.16 -8.98 18.17
CA GLY A 49 -6.09 -9.70 18.88
C GLY A 49 -4.94 -10.19 17.99
N ARG A 50 -5.11 -10.26 16.67
CA ARG A 50 -4.11 -10.61 15.67
C ARG A 50 -4.38 -9.92 14.35
N LEU A 51 -3.40 -9.96 13.44
CA LEU A 51 -3.52 -9.47 12.09
C LEU A 51 -2.98 -10.52 11.10
N ASP A 52 -3.78 -10.88 10.11
CA ASP A 52 -3.40 -11.90 9.11
C ASP A 52 -2.79 -11.28 7.84
N GLY A 53 -2.86 -9.96 7.69
CA GLY A 53 -2.19 -9.28 6.59
C GLY A 53 -2.38 -7.77 6.59
N ILE A 54 -1.50 -7.11 5.81
CA ILE A 54 -1.56 -5.68 5.55
C ILE A 54 -1.37 -5.43 4.05
N LEU A 55 -2.25 -4.66 3.45
CA LEU A 55 -2.06 -4.11 2.11
C LEU A 55 -1.77 -2.61 2.20
N HIS A 56 -0.51 -2.24 1.98
CA HIS A 56 -0.09 -0.84 1.87
C HIS A 56 -0.40 -0.30 0.47
N ASN A 57 -1.66 0.03 0.22
CA ASN A 57 -2.14 0.54 -1.05
C ASN A 57 -2.24 2.08 -1.12
N ALA A 58 -2.22 2.74 0.03
CA ALA A 58 -2.27 4.20 0.07
C ALA A 58 -1.05 4.82 -0.63
N GLY A 59 -1.29 5.83 -1.46
CA GLY A 59 -0.22 6.54 -2.15
C GLY A 59 -0.71 7.85 -2.76
N ILE A 60 0.21 8.77 -2.95
CA ILE A 60 -0.02 10.03 -3.66
C ILE A 60 1.03 10.21 -4.76
N LEU A 61 0.61 10.81 -5.87
CA LEU A 61 1.47 11.01 -7.05
C LEU A 61 2.48 12.13 -6.85
N GLY A 62 2.11 13.16 -6.09
CA GLY A 62 2.87 14.42 -6.04
C GLY A 62 2.80 15.20 -7.35
N GLU A 63 3.87 15.91 -7.67
CA GLU A 63 4.01 16.69 -8.89
C GLU A 63 4.78 15.92 -9.97
N ARG A 64 4.43 16.20 -11.24
CA ARG A 64 5.15 15.70 -12.40
C ARG A 64 5.98 16.80 -13.01
N THR A 65 7.15 17.04 -12.43
CA THR A 65 8.09 18.10 -12.83
C THR A 65 9.53 17.60 -12.75
N GLU A 66 10.46 18.40 -13.23
CA GLU A 66 11.89 18.12 -13.17
C GLU A 66 12.38 18.18 -11.70
N LEU A 67 13.32 17.32 -11.32
CA LEU A 67 13.85 17.29 -9.96
C LEU A 67 14.43 18.62 -9.50
N ALA A 68 15.08 19.36 -10.40
CA ALA A 68 15.65 20.67 -10.09
C ALA A 68 14.62 21.70 -9.61
N ASN A 69 13.36 21.53 -10.02
CA ASN A 69 12.26 22.43 -9.70
C ASN A 69 11.19 21.77 -8.83
N TYR A 70 11.48 20.61 -8.22
CA TYR A 70 10.49 19.88 -7.46
C TYR A 70 10.19 20.58 -6.13
N PRO A 71 8.92 20.88 -5.79
CA PRO A 71 8.57 21.50 -4.51
C PRO A 71 8.91 20.59 -3.34
N THR A 72 9.62 21.12 -2.34
CA THR A 72 10.10 20.32 -1.20
C THR A 72 8.97 19.86 -0.29
N ASP A 73 7.95 20.65 -0.08
CA ASP A 73 6.74 20.30 0.69
C ASP A 73 5.97 19.15 0.05
N VAL A 74 5.83 19.15 -1.28
CA VAL A 74 5.23 18.05 -2.03
C VAL A 74 6.11 16.79 -1.97
N TRP A 75 7.43 16.97 -2.02
CA TRP A 75 8.37 15.87 -1.82
C TRP A 75 8.18 15.20 -0.46
N ASP A 76 8.12 15.98 0.61
CA ASP A 76 7.97 15.51 1.97
C ASP A 76 6.64 14.78 2.17
N ASP A 77 5.55 15.31 1.61
CA ASP A 77 4.24 14.64 1.64
C ASP A 77 4.26 13.28 0.93
N VAL A 78 4.90 13.20 -0.26
CA VAL A 78 5.00 11.93 -1.01
C VAL A 78 5.82 10.91 -0.22
N MET A 79 6.96 11.31 0.33
CA MET A 79 7.81 10.42 1.12
C MET A 79 7.11 9.98 2.42
N ALA A 80 6.38 10.88 3.07
CA ALA A 80 5.61 10.54 4.27
C ALA A 80 4.53 9.50 3.99
N VAL A 81 3.73 9.68 2.93
CA VAL A 81 2.61 8.78 2.61
C VAL A 81 3.07 7.47 1.97
N ASN A 82 3.97 7.56 0.97
CA ASN A 82 4.30 6.39 0.13
C ASN A 82 5.41 5.50 0.72
N LEU A 83 6.22 6.03 1.64
CA LEU A 83 7.38 5.32 2.19
C LEU A 83 7.35 5.23 3.71
N ARG A 84 7.36 6.40 4.41
CA ARG A 84 7.46 6.41 5.87
C ARG A 84 6.27 5.72 6.52
N ALA A 85 5.05 6.02 6.11
CA ALA A 85 3.85 5.44 6.72
C ALA A 85 3.78 3.91 6.56
N PRO A 86 3.97 3.30 5.36
CA PRO A 86 4.06 1.84 5.22
C PRO A 86 5.14 1.21 6.09
N PHE A 87 6.33 1.83 6.17
CA PHE A 87 7.42 1.35 7.02
C PHE A 87 7.01 1.34 8.49
N VAL A 88 6.55 2.46 9.02
CA VAL A 88 6.16 2.60 10.45
C VAL A 88 4.98 1.68 10.77
N LEU A 89 3.93 1.65 9.94
CA LEU A 89 2.78 0.76 10.16
C LEU A 89 3.18 -0.71 10.16
N THR A 90 4.08 -1.13 9.28
CA THR A 90 4.59 -2.51 9.30
C THR A 90 5.30 -2.78 10.62
N GLN A 91 6.22 -1.90 11.03
CA GLN A 91 7.00 -2.06 12.26
C GLN A 91 6.10 -2.14 13.50
N GLU A 92 5.16 -1.22 13.64
CA GLU A 92 4.25 -1.14 14.80
C GLU A 92 3.28 -2.34 14.86
N LEU A 93 2.90 -2.90 13.70
CA LEU A 93 1.96 -4.02 13.60
C LEU A 93 2.64 -5.40 13.62
N LEU A 94 3.98 -5.48 13.63
CA LEU A 94 4.71 -6.75 13.72
C LEU A 94 4.23 -7.67 14.85
N PRO A 95 3.96 -7.18 16.10
CA PRO A 95 3.49 -8.04 17.18
C PRO A 95 2.14 -8.69 16.90
N LEU A 96 1.25 -8.03 16.15
CA LEU A 96 -0.05 -8.57 15.76
C LEU A 96 0.06 -9.54 14.58
N LEU A 97 0.91 -9.24 13.60
CA LEU A 97 1.22 -10.12 12.48
C LEU A 97 1.89 -11.42 12.93
N ALA A 98 2.77 -11.34 13.93
CA ALA A 98 3.44 -12.51 14.49
C ALA A 98 2.49 -13.52 15.16
N LYS A 99 1.30 -13.09 15.57
CA LYS A 99 0.25 -13.96 16.13
C LYS A 99 -0.53 -14.76 15.06
N SER A 100 -0.41 -14.40 13.79
CA SER A 100 -1.00 -15.14 12.67
C SER A 100 -0.20 -16.40 12.37
N GLN A 101 -0.85 -17.40 11.79
CA GLN A 101 -0.15 -18.59 11.26
C GLN A 101 0.58 -18.26 9.94
N HIS A 102 -0.02 -17.43 9.11
CA HIS A 102 0.45 -17.08 7.78
C HIS A 102 0.12 -15.63 7.44
N ALA A 103 0.90 -14.67 7.97
CA ALA A 103 0.67 -13.26 7.67
C ALA A 103 1.28 -12.85 6.32
N SER A 104 0.59 -11.94 5.61
CA SER A 104 1.07 -11.34 4.36
C SER A 104 1.10 -9.82 4.44
N VAL A 105 2.27 -9.23 4.16
CA VAL A 105 2.45 -7.79 4.04
C VAL A 105 2.74 -7.46 2.57
N VAL A 106 1.85 -6.71 1.94
CA VAL A 106 1.96 -6.36 0.52
C VAL A 106 2.09 -4.85 0.37
N PHE A 107 3.12 -4.41 -0.34
CA PHE A 107 3.39 -3.01 -0.65
C PHE A 107 3.04 -2.72 -2.11
N ALA A 108 2.14 -1.76 -2.35
CA ALA A 108 1.86 -1.29 -3.70
C ALA A 108 3.04 -0.49 -4.25
N SER A 109 3.71 -1.05 -5.24
CA SER A 109 4.80 -0.45 -6.00
C SER A 109 4.30 0.19 -7.30
N SER A 110 5.14 0.29 -8.30
CA SER A 110 4.84 0.82 -9.62
C SER A 110 5.96 0.45 -10.60
N GLY A 111 5.70 0.45 -11.90
CA GLY A 111 6.74 0.30 -12.91
C GLY A 111 7.87 1.35 -12.78
N VAL A 112 7.55 2.59 -12.34
CA VAL A 112 8.57 3.62 -12.07
C VAL A 112 9.31 3.42 -10.74
N GLY A 113 8.94 2.43 -9.95
CA GLY A 113 9.69 1.92 -8.80
C GLY A 113 10.77 0.89 -9.18
N ARG A 114 10.73 0.36 -10.41
CA ARG A 114 11.75 -0.55 -10.97
C ARG A 114 12.66 0.15 -11.95
N GLU A 115 12.09 1.04 -12.75
CA GLU A 115 12.83 1.84 -13.73
C GLU A 115 12.39 3.30 -13.62
N SER A 116 13.33 4.18 -13.22
CA SER A 116 13.07 5.61 -13.09
C SER A 116 12.76 6.23 -14.44
N ARG A 117 11.80 7.17 -14.46
CA ARG A 117 11.45 7.94 -15.64
C ARG A 117 11.47 9.43 -15.32
N GLU A 118 11.81 10.25 -16.31
CA GLU A 118 11.81 11.68 -16.17
C GLU A 118 10.46 12.23 -15.66
N ARG A 119 10.52 13.28 -14.84
CA ARG A 119 9.36 13.98 -14.27
C ARG A 119 8.48 13.15 -13.34
N TRP A 120 8.98 12.04 -12.81
CA TRP A 120 8.26 11.25 -11.78
C TRP A 120 8.71 11.57 -10.35
N GLY A 121 9.78 12.33 -10.18
CA GLY A 121 10.23 12.97 -8.94
C GLY A 121 10.12 12.07 -7.71
N ALA A 122 9.55 12.62 -6.64
CA ALA A 122 9.38 11.93 -5.36
C ALA A 122 8.59 10.62 -5.48
N TYR A 123 7.61 10.53 -6.40
CA TYR A 123 6.84 9.30 -6.59
C TYR A 123 7.74 8.13 -6.99
N SER A 124 8.58 8.30 -8.04
CA SER A 124 9.52 7.23 -8.46
C SER A 124 10.48 6.85 -7.34
N VAL A 125 11.08 7.84 -6.66
CA VAL A 125 11.98 7.61 -5.54
C VAL A 125 11.29 6.83 -4.42
N SER A 126 10.06 7.21 -4.04
CA SER A 126 9.30 6.52 -3.01
C SER A 126 8.97 5.07 -3.38
N LYS A 127 8.70 4.80 -4.67
CA LYS A 127 8.37 3.45 -5.15
C LYS A 127 9.62 2.56 -5.31
N ILE A 128 10.79 3.12 -5.65
CA ILE A 128 12.07 2.41 -5.56
C ILE A 128 12.39 2.06 -4.11
N ALA A 129 12.23 3.03 -3.21
CA ALA A 129 12.53 2.84 -1.79
C ALA A 129 11.61 1.80 -1.12
N ILE A 130 10.32 1.76 -1.45
CA ILE A 130 9.40 0.77 -0.87
C ILE A 130 9.69 -0.65 -1.35
N GLU A 131 10.17 -0.84 -2.58
CA GLU A 131 10.68 -2.13 -3.06
C GLU A 131 11.86 -2.61 -2.18
N ALA A 132 12.81 -1.71 -1.88
CA ALA A 132 13.93 -2.01 -1.00
C ALA A 132 13.48 -2.32 0.43
N VAL A 133 12.53 -1.55 0.98
CA VAL A 133 11.95 -1.79 2.32
C VAL A 133 11.31 -3.17 2.41
N SER A 134 10.52 -3.57 1.40
CA SER A 134 9.92 -4.90 1.34
C SER A 134 10.97 -6.02 1.36
N GLN A 135 12.03 -5.87 0.55
CA GLN A 135 13.12 -6.84 0.49
C GLN A 135 13.91 -6.92 1.80
N LEU A 136 14.12 -5.78 2.49
CA LEU A 136 14.80 -5.76 3.79
C LEU A 136 13.96 -6.47 4.85
N PHE A 137 12.67 -6.17 4.96
CA PHE A 137 11.78 -6.91 5.86
C PHE A 137 11.79 -8.41 5.59
N ALA A 138 11.79 -8.82 4.31
CA ALA A 138 11.83 -10.23 3.95
C ALA A 138 13.15 -10.92 4.32
N LYS A 139 14.30 -10.23 4.15
CA LYS A 139 15.65 -10.78 4.45
C LYS A 139 15.98 -10.79 5.93
N GLU A 140 15.54 -9.75 6.65
CA GLU A 140 15.77 -9.59 8.10
C GLU A 140 14.68 -10.27 8.94
N ASN A 141 13.74 -10.95 8.30
CA ASN A 141 12.53 -11.48 8.90
C ASN A 141 12.82 -12.42 10.09
N VAL A 142 12.50 -11.95 11.30
CA VAL A 142 12.62 -12.73 12.55
C VAL A 142 11.36 -13.58 12.85
N HIS A 143 10.30 -13.42 12.06
CA HIS A 143 9.02 -14.12 12.18
C HIS A 143 8.74 -14.91 10.90
N PRO A 144 9.11 -16.18 10.80
CA PRO A 144 9.05 -16.97 9.56
C PRO A 144 7.63 -17.15 9.01
N ASN A 145 6.62 -16.85 9.80
CA ASN A 145 5.21 -16.86 9.43
C ASN A 145 4.74 -15.58 8.73
N ILE A 146 5.60 -14.57 8.57
CA ILE A 146 5.25 -13.31 7.89
C ILE A 146 5.96 -13.25 6.53
N ARG A 147 5.22 -12.95 5.48
CA ARG A 147 5.73 -12.73 4.12
C ARG A 147 5.66 -11.24 3.76
N TYR A 148 6.65 -10.76 3.03
CA TYR A 148 6.72 -9.36 2.58
C TYR A 148 6.95 -9.34 1.07
N ASN A 149 6.00 -8.78 0.33
CA ASN A 149 6.09 -8.73 -1.12
C ASN A 149 5.63 -7.37 -1.66
N CYS A 150 6.06 -7.05 -2.88
CA CYS A 150 5.59 -5.88 -3.62
C CYS A 150 4.66 -6.30 -4.75
N ILE A 151 3.72 -5.42 -5.09
CA ILE A 151 2.88 -5.55 -6.28
C ILE A 151 2.94 -4.27 -7.10
N ASN A 152 3.24 -4.41 -8.39
CA ASN A 152 3.07 -3.33 -9.36
C ASN A 152 1.67 -3.49 -10.01
N PRO A 153 0.73 -2.56 -9.75
CA PRO A 153 -0.61 -2.65 -10.31
C PRO A 153 -0.65 -2.46 -11.84
N GLY A 154 0.43 -1.93 -12.43
CA GLY A 154 0.43 -1.55 -13.83
C GLY A 154 -0.43 -0.32 -14.15
N ALA A 155 -0.70 -0.11 -15.43
CA ALA A 155 -1.53 0.99 -15.90
C ALA A 155 -3.01 0.67 -15.66
N THR A 156 -3.58 1.15 -14.56
CA THR A 156 -4.94 0.85 -14.10
C THR A 156 -5.82 2.10 -14.18
N ARG A 157 -7.09 1.94 -14.52
CA ARG A 157 -8.10 2.99 -14.63
C ARG A 157 -8.41 3.61 -13.27
N THR A 158 -7.66 4.63 -12.90
CA THR A 158 -7.79 5.34 -11.61
C THR A 158 -7.67 6.84 -11.80
N ALA A 159 -8.15 7.60 -10.81
CA ALA A 159 -7.98 9.06 -10.81
C ALA A 159 -6.49 9.48 -10.78
N MET A 160 -5.63 8.69 -10.12
CA MET A 160 -4.18 8.92 -10.12
C MET A 160 -3.60 8.75 -11.53
N ARG A 161 -4.02 7.71 -12.26
CA ARG A 161 -3.58 7.47 -13.64
C ARG A 161 -4.01 8.60 -14.57
N ALA A 162 -5.27 9.03 -14.48
CA ALA A 162 -5.79 10.16 -15.27
C ALA A 162 -5.03 11.47 -14.98
N LYS A 163 -4.63 11.72 -13.73
CA LYS A 163 -3.77 12.87 -13.38
C LYS A 163 -2.37 12.73 -13.99
N ALA A 164 -1.79 11.53 -13.98
CA ALA A 164 -0.46 11.28 -14.52
C ALA A 164 -0.40 11.33 -16.06
N TYR A 165 -1.48 10.93 -16.73
CA TYR A 165 -1.59 10.83 -18.19
C TYR A 165 -2.93 11.40 -18.67
N PRO A 166 -3.10 12.73 -18.66
CA PRO A 166 -4.40 13.37 -18.96
C PRO A 166 -4.91 13.15 -20.40
N ASN A 167 -4.04 12.79 -21.33
CA ASN A 167 -4.40 12.52 -22.73
C ASN A 167 -4.62 11.03 -23.05
N GLU A 168 -4.50 10.14 -22.04
CA GLU A 168 -4.72 8.70 -22.21
C GLU A 168 -6.21 8.39 -22.12
N ASP A 169 -6.74 7.59 -23.06
CA ASP A 169 -8.14 7.12 -22.97
C ASP A 169 -8.27 6.11 -21.80
N PRO A 170 -8.99 6.44 -20.72
CA PRO A 170 -9.14 5.54 -19.57
C PRO A 170 -9.88 4.24 -19.92
N LYS A 171 -10.62 4.17 -21.04
CA LYS A 171 -11.32 2.96 -21.46
C LYS A 171 -10.37 1.88 -21.99
N THR A 172 -9.15 2.24 -22.38
CA THR A 172 -8.13 1.28 -22.81
C THR A 172 -7.44 0.58 -21.65
N LEU A 173 -7.68 1.04 -20.42
CA LEU A 173 -7.04 0.52 -19.22
C LEU A 173 -7.95 -0.46 -18.48
N PRO A 174 -7.37 -1.53 -17.88
CA PRO A 174 -8.12 -2.41 -16.99
C PRO A 174 -8.67 -1.62 -15.78
N THR A 175 -9.81 -2.06 -15.30
CA THR A 175 -10.40 -1.54 -14.06
C THR A 175 -9.64 -2.06 -12.83
N PRO A 176 -9.78 -1.43 -11.65
CA PRO A 176 -9.23 -2.00 -10.40
C PRO A 176 -9.65 -3.45 -10.16
N ASP A 177 -10.92 -3.81 -10.44
CA ASP A 177 -11.43 -5.17 -10.24
C ASP A 177 -10.69 -6.21 -11.11
N ALA A 178 -10.30 -5.83 -12.33
CA ALA A 178 -9.61 -6.72 -13.26
C ALA A 178 -8.22 -7.16 -12.76
N ILE A 179 -7.59 -6.39 -11.87
CA ILE A 179 -6.27 -6.69 -11.31
C ILE A 179 -6.34 -7.31 -9.90
N MET A 180 -7.54 -7.42 -9.30
CA MET A 180 -7.70 -7.98 -7.95
C MET A 180 -7.20 -9.40 -7.78
N PRO A 181 -7.26 -10.32 -8.77
CA PRO A 181 -6.72 -11.67 -8.60
C PRO A 181 -5.27 -11.70 -8.11
N ALA A 182 -4.40 -10.81 -8.59
CA ALA A 182 -3.00 -10.75 -8.15
C ALA A 182 -2.87 -10.28 -6.69
N TYR A 183 -3.71 -9.36 -6.25
CA TYR A 183 -3.75 -8.92 -4.85
C TYR A 183 -4.26 -10.02 -3.93
N LEU A 184 -5.35 -10.71 -4.31
CA LEU A 184 -5.89 -11.82 -3.55
C LEU A 184 -4.88 -12.96 -3.45
N TYR A 185 -4.17 -13.28 -4.53
CA TYR A 185 -3.09 -14.25 -4.54
C TYR A 185 -2.00 -13.92 -3.51
N LEU A 186 -1.49 -12.68 -3.50
CA LEU A 186 -0.44 -12.27 -2.55
C LEU A 186 -0.94 -12.21 -1.10
N MET A 187 -2.19 -11.84 -0.89
CA MET A 187 -2.78 -11.76 0.46
C MET A 187 -3.20 -13.13 1.00
N GLY A 188 -3.50 -14.09 0.12
CA GLY A 188 -3.97 -15.43 0.47
C GLY A 188 -2.88 -16.48 0.64
N ASP A 189 -3.30 -17.70 0.96
CA ASP A 189 -2.40 -18.82 1.23
C ASP A 189 -1.75 -19.43 -0.03
N ASP A 190 -2.28 -19.15 -1.21
CA ASP A 190 -1.72 -19.64 -2.48
C ASP A 190 -0.27 -19.14 -2.72
N SER A 191 0.11 -18.04 -2.07
CA SER A 191 1.43 -17.41 -2.17
C SER A 191 2.36 -17.66 -0.96
N LEU A 192 2.13 -18.71 -0.17
CA LEU A 192 2.95 -19.02 1.02
C LEU A 192 4.45 -19.16 0.73
N HIS A 193 4.79 -19.57 -0.48
CA HIS A 193 6.17 -19.71 -0.95
C HIS A 193 6.82 -18.38 -1.40
N MET A 194 6.04 -17.29 -1.48
CA MET A 194 6.48 -15.99 -1.98
C MET A 194 6.93 -15.10 -0.82
N ASN A 195 8.21 -14.72 -0.78
CA ASN A 195 8.74 -13.75 0.17
C ASN A 195 9.86 -12.93 -0.48
N GLY A 196 9.85 -11.62 -0.30
CA GLY A 196 10.83 -10.69 -0.89
C GLY A 196 10.67 -10.50 -2.40
N GLN A 197 9.53 -10.87 -2.96
CA GLN A 197 9.26 -10.79 -4.39
C GLN A 197 8.51 -9.50 -4.77
N SER A 198 8.67 -9.10 -6.02
CA SER A 198 7.90 -8.01 -6.61
C SER A 198 7.24 -8.53 -7.89
N ILE A 199 5.91 -8.59 -7.90
CA ILE A 199 5.14 -9.11 -9.03
C ILE A 199 4.37 -8.01 -9.76
N ASP A 200 4.00 -8.29 -10.99
CA ASP A 200 3.09 -7.47 -11.78
C ASP A 200 1.66 -8.00 -11.64
N ALA A 201 0.68 -7.09 -11.50
CA ALA A 201 -0.73 -7.45 -11.47
C ALA A 201 -1.33 -7.55 -12.89
N GLN A 202 -0.56 -7.15 -13.90
CA GLN A 202 -0.91 -7.21 -15.32
C GLN A 202 0.26 -7.85 -16.05
N ASP A 203 -0.05 -8.72 -17.03
CA ASP A 203 0.91 -9.34 -17.95
C ASP A 203 1.49 -8.33 -18.94
#